data_4cd0da0f99ed975d22238593fe5498a4
#
_entry.id   4cd0da0f99ed975d22238593fe5498a4
#
_cell.length_a   1.000
_cell.length_b   1.000
_cell.length_c   1.000
_cell.angle_alpha   90.00
_cell.angle_beta   90.00
_cell.angle_gamma   90.00
#
_symmetry.space_group_name_H-M   'P 1'
#
loop_
_entity.id
_entity.type
_entity.pdbx_description
1 polymer ?
#
loop_
_entity_poly.entity_id
_entity_poly.type
_entity_poly.pdbx_seq_one_letter_code
_entity_poly.pdbx_strand_id
1 'polypeptide(L)'
;MTIILLGTLDTKGVEYQFVRDLLKAQGLETLVIDAGVIGPPHLTPDITRDQIFAAAGTTLDAVVKANDRGQAVELAAKGAAKLVADLHAQGKVDGILGLGGSAGTTIATAAMRALPFGLPKLMVSTLASGQVKSFVGVRDIMMMHSVVDISGINRITRVVLTNAANAMAGMAPFLPSPLVGEGLGVRGGSMPNTLTPNPSPGGRGEKGDKPLIAATMFGVTTPCVEAARKQIECAGYEVLVFHATGTGGMTMESFIKDGMIEGVLDITTTELADELVGGILSAGKDRLTAAAIRGVPQVVSVGALDMVNFGPRDTVPEKFQDRKFYIHNSNVTLMRTTPAENDRLGKEIAEKASAATGPTALLLPLRGVSAIDRDGQPFWWPEADQALFQSIRNWVGPQVKVIELDLHINDPEFARIAAETLLAMVRA
;
A
#
# COMPACT_ATOMS: atom_id res chain seq x y z
N MET A 1 -3.74 -25.29 8.90
CA MET A 1 -3.36 -23.88 8.68
C MET A 1 -1.97 -23.66 9.21
N THR A 2 -1.11 -23.09 8.38
CA THR A 2 0.32 -22.95 8.67
C THR A 2 0.70 -21.48 8.87
N ILE A 3 1.14 -21.13 10.08
CA ILE A 3 1.65 -19.80 10.44
C ILE A 3 3.17 -19.82 10.35
N ILE A 4 3.74 -18.93 9.54
CA ILE A 4 5.17 -18.70 9.49
C ILE A 4 5.60 -17.94 10.75
N LEU A 5 6.64 -18.45 11.43
CA LEU A 5 7.37 -17.79 12.50
C LEU A 5 8.76 -17.43 11.97
N LEU A 6 8.98 -16.15 11.62
CA LEU A 6 10.20 -15.68 10.96
C LEU A 6 11.01 -14.75 11.88
N GLY A 7 12.24 -15.10 12.18
CA GLY A 7 13.14 -14.23 12.93
C GLY A 7 14.56 -14.73 13.14
N THR A 8 15.31 -14.03 13.99
CA THR A 8 16.69 -14.35 14.36
C THR A 8 16.70 -15.30 15.55
N LEU A 9 16.76 -16.60 15.30
CA LEU A 9 16.62 -17.63 16.35
C LEU A 9 17.86 -17.79 17.23
N ASP A 10 18.98 -17.25 16.84
CA ASP A 10 20.20 -17.15 17.66
C ASP A 10 20.05 -16.14 18.81
N THR A 11 19.13 -15.19 18.70
CA THR A 11 18.89 -14.15 19.71
C THR A 11 17.51 -14.20 20.33
N LYS A 12 16.50 -14.73 19.61
CA LYS A 12 15.07 -14.70 19.98
C LYS A 12 14.42 -16.10 19.95
N GLY A 13 15.21 -17.17 19.88
CA GLY A 13 14.68 -18.53 19.75
C GLY A 13 13.78 -18.96 20.91
N VAL A 14 14.05 -18.48 22.12
CA VAL A 14 13.25 -18.79 23.33
C VAL A 14 11.85 -18.18 23.21
N GLU A 15 11.76 -16.94 22.74
CA GLU A 15 10.51 -16.22 22.54
C GLU A 15 9.69 -16.82 21.37
N TYR A 16 10.37 -17.21 20.30
CA TYR A 16 9.74 -17.94 19.19
C TYR A 16 9.24 -19.32 19.63
N GLN A 17 9.98 -20.03 20.47
CA GLN A 17 9.52 -21.30 21.06
C GLN A 17 8.23 -21.09 21.86
N PHE A 18 8.18 -20.06 22.71
CA PHE A 18 7.02 -19.74 23.52
C PHE A 18 5.78 -19.44 22.64
N VAL A 19 5.92 -18.61 21.61
CA VAL A 19 4.82 -18.30 20.68
C VAL A 19 4.39 -19.52 19.86
N ARG A 20 5.35 -20.34 19.41
CA ARG A 20 5.08 -21.60 18.69
C ARG A 20 4.20 -22.54 19.51
N ASP A 21 4.56 -22.71 20.78
CA ASP A 21 3.85 -23.63 21.67
C ASP A 21 2.41 -23.14 21.94
N LEU A 22 2.20 -21.83 22.06
CA LEU A 22 0.86 -21.24 22.19
C LEU A 22 0.01 -21.42 20.94
N LEU A 23 0.57 -21.22 19.74
CA LEU A 23 -0.15 -21.43 18.47
C LEU A 23 -0.50 -22.91 18.25
N LYS A 24 0.43 -23.82 18.54
CA LYS A 24 0.17 -25.27 18.48
C LYS A 24 -0.90 -25.72 19.45
N ALA A 25 -0.92 -25.16 20.68
CA ALA A 25 -1.98 -25.44 21.66
C ALA A 25 -3.39 -24.99 21.18
N GLN A 26 -3.44 -24.04 20.22
CA GLN A 26 -4.67 -23.59 19.59
C GLN A 26 -4.99 -24.32 18.26
N GLY A 27 -4.25 -25.41 17.95
CA GLY A 27 -4.49 -26.26 16.78
C GLY A 27 -3.93 -25.71 15.47
N LEU A 28 -3.01 -24.73 15.53
CA LEU A 28 -2.35 -24.17 14.35
C LEU A 28 -1.01 -24.86 14.09
N GLU A 29 -0.73 -25.19 12.85
CA GLU A 29 0.59 -25.61 12.41
C GLU A 29 1.53 -24.43 12.30
N THR A 30 2.80 -24.64 12.52
CA THR A 30 3.81 -23.59 12.45
C THR A 30 4.98 -24.00 11.58
N LEU A 31 5.52 -23.05 10.80
CA LEU A 31 6.74 -23.20 10.02
C LEU A 31 7.74 -22.17 10.50
N VAL A 32 8.81 -22.64 11.15
CA VAL A 32 9.80 -21.77 11.80
C VAL A 32 10.97 -21.51 10.84
N ILE A 33 11.26 -20.23 10.60
CA ILE A 33 12.30 -19.77 9.67
C ILE A 33 13.36 -18.98 10.43
N ASP A 34 14.62 -19.42 10.35
CA ASP A 34 15.76 -18.75 10.97
C ASP A 34 16.46 -17.80 10.00
N ALA A 35 16.57 -16.54 10.38
CA ALA A 35 17.29 -15.49 9.66
C ALA A 35 18.47 -14.91 10.48
N GLY A 36 18.93 -15.61 11.52
CA GLY A 36 20.06 -15.20 12.35
C GLY A 36 21.43 -15.39 11.68
N VAL A 37 22.49 -14.75 12.20
CA VAL A 37 23.87 -14.83 11.67
C VAL A 37 24.95 -14.90 12.75
N ILE A 38 24.61 -14.70 14.06
CA ILE A 38 25.60 -14.50 15.12
C ILE A 38 26.03 -15.82 15.77
N GLY A 39 25.06 -16.69 16.04
CA GLY A 39 25.32 -17.92 16.81
C GLY A 39 24.38 -19.06 16.41
N PRO A 40 24.45 -20.22 17.07
CA PRO A 40 23.52 -21.31 16.80
C PRO A 40 22.10 -20.92 17.19
N PRO A 41 21.08 -21.41 16.47
CA PRO A 41 19.69 -21.13 16.80
C PRO A 41 19.31 -21.83 18.14
N HIS A 42 18.57 -21.12 19.00
CA HIS A 42 18.04 -21.68 20.25
C HIS A 42 16.70 -22.43 20.05
N LEU A 43 16.21 -22.47 18.83
CA LEU A 43 15.05 -23.22 18.42
C LEU A 43 15.37 -23.87 17.07
N THR A 44 15.12 -25.17 16.92
CA THR A 44 15.32 -25.86 15.64
C THR A 44 14.39 -25.28 14.59
N PRO A 45 14.91 -24.70 13.50
CA PRO A 45 14.11 -24.19 12.41
C PRO A 45 13.67 -25.28 11.45
N ASP A 46 12.53 -25.07 10.77
CA ASP A 46 12.11 -25.88 9.64
C ASP A 46 12.82 -25.41 8.36
N ILE A 47 13.15 -24.11 8.29
CA ILE A 47 13.92 -23.49 7.21
C ILE A 47 15.11 -22.77 7.83
N THR A 48 16.30 -23.15 7.37
CA THR A 48 17.57 -22.66 7.93
C THR A 48 17.97 -21.32 7.34
N ARG A 49 18.85 -20.61 8.06
CA ARG A 49 19.49 -19.38 7.59
C ARG A 49 20.27 -19.57 6.29
N ASP A 50 20.86 -20.76 6.07
CA ASP A 50 21.56 -21.06 4.81
C ASP A 50 20.61 -20.97 3.61
N GLN A 51 19.38 -21.47 3.78
CA GLN A 51 18.33 -21.38 2.75
C GLN A 51 17.89 -19.93 2.52
N ILE A 52 17.82 -19.10 3.58
CA ILE A 52 17.55 -17.65 3.48
C ILE A 52 18.64 -16.96 2.64
N PHE A 53 19.92 -17.18 2.96
CA PHE A 53 21.02 -16.52 2.25
C PHE A 53 21.19 -17.08 0.84
N ALA A 54 20.94 -18.36 0.61
CA ALA A 54 20.88 -18.93 -0.73
C ALA A 54 19.77 -18.29 -1.59
N ALA A 55 18.59 -18.06 -1.02
CA ALA A 55 17.50 -17.35 -1.70
C ALA A 55 17.86 -15.88 -2.02
N ALA A 56 18.71 -15.24 -1.21
CA ALA A 56 19.27 -13.91 -1.48
C ALA A 56 20.37 -13.90 -2.57
N GLY A 57 20.85 -15.08 -2.99
CA GLY A 57 21.94 -15.23 -3.98
C GLY A 57 23.35 -15.19 -3.37
N THR A 58 23.48 -15.54 -2.09
CA THR A 58 24.77 -15.58 -1.36
C THR A 58 24.84 -16.80 -0.43
N THR A 59 25.92 -16.91 0.36
CA THR A 59 26.06 -17.95 1.38
C THR A 59 26.20 -17.33 2.76
N LEU A 60 25.79 -18.06 3.81
CA LEU A 60 25.98 -17.65 5.20
C LEU A 60 27.44 -17.32 5.49
N ASP A 61 28.38 -18.16 5.05
CA ASP A 61 29.81 -17.97 5.24
C ASP A 61 30.31 -16.64 4.65
N ALA A 62 29.84 -16.27 3.47
CA ALA A 62 30.21 -15.00 2.82
C ALA A 62 29.71 -13.80 3.65
N VAL A 63 28.49 -13.89 4.17
CA VAL A 63 27.90 -12.84 5.00
C VAL A 63 28.63 -12.71 6.34
N VAL A 64 28.93 -13.82 7.00
CA VAL A 64 29.68 -13.82 8.28
C VAL A 64 31.09 -13.27 8.08
N LYS A 65 31.78 -13.65 6.99
CA LYS A 65 33.13 -13.14 6.67
C LYS A 65 33.14 -11.65 6.36
N ALA A 66 32.10 -11.12 5.73
CA ALA A 66 31.97 -9.69 5.45
C ALA A 66 31.89 -8.85 6.73
N ASN A 67 31.43 -9.43 7.83
CA ASN A 67 31.29 -8.79 9.14
C ASN A 67 30.61 -7.42 9.11
N ASP A 68 29.66 -7.26 8.18
CA ASP A 68 28.83 -6.06 8.00
C ASP A 68 27.39 -6.36 8.42
N ARG A 69 27.00 -5.83 9.59
CA ARG A 69 25.67 -6.04 10.15
C ARG A 69 24.55 -5.46 9.28
N GLY A 70 24.77 -4.30 8.66
CA GLY A 70 23.78 -3.66 7.78
C GLY A 70 23.51 -4.52 6.57
N GLN A 71 24.58 -4.93 5.87
CA GLN A 71 24.51 -5.81 4.71
C GLN A 71 23.89 -7.18 5.07
N ALA A 72 24.21 -7.76 6.23
CA ALA A 72 23.63 -9.02 6.66
C ALA A 72 22.11 -8.93 6.83
N VAL A 73 21.61 -7.83 7.41
CA VAL A 73 20.16 -7.59 7.59
C VAL A 73 19.46 -7.40 6.24
N GLU A 74 20.06 -6.66 5.31
CA GLU A 74 19.50 -6.45 3.96
C GLU A 74 19.41 -7.76 3.17
N LEU A 75 20.46 -8.57 3.20
CA LEU A 75 20.49 -9.87 2.52
C LEU A 75 19.50 -10.84 3.14
N ALA A 76 19.41 -10.90 4.48
CA ALA A 76 18.41 -11.71 5.18
C ALA A 76 16.98 -11.26 4.82
N ALA A 77 16.72 -9.95 4.78
CA ALA A 77 15.43 -9.39 4.38
C ALA A 77 15.05 -9.76 2.93
N LYS A 78 16.01 -9.65 2.00
CA LYS A 78 15.83 -10.03 0.59
C LYS A 78 15.54 -11.52 0.45
N GLY A 79 16.31 -12.37 1.13
CA GLY A 79 16.14 -13.82 1.08
C GLY A 79 14.83 -14.28 1.71
N ALA A 80 14.46 -13.70 2.87
CA ALA A 80 13.21 -13.99 3.55
C ALA A 80 11.99 -13.59 2.70
N ALA A 81 12.03 -12.41 2.07
CA ALA A 81 10.94 -11.95 1.21
C ALA A 81 10.71 -12.89 0.02
N LYS A 82 11.80 -13.30 -0.66
CA LYS A 82 11.71 -14.25 -1.78
C LYS A 82 11.18 -15.61 -1.33
N LEU A 83 11.76 -16.18 -0.29
CA LEU A 83 11.42 -17.51 0.20
C LEU A 83 9.97 -17.59 0.69
N VAL A 84 9.50 -16.58 1.41
CA VAL A 84 8.11 -16.53 1.92
C VAL A 84 7.11 -16.33 0.76
N ALA A 85 7.45 -15.55 -0.26
CA ALA A 85 6.63 -15.44 -1.47
C ALA A 85 6.53 -16.78 -2.22
N ASP A 86 7.65 -17.51 -2.35
CA ASP A 86 7.67 -18.83 -2.99
C ASP A 86 6.84 -19.86 -2.20
N LEU A 87 6.89 -19.83 -0.87
CA LEU A 87 6.07 -20.66 0.00
C LEU A 87 4.58 -20.35 -0.14
N HIS A 88 4.24 -19.06 -0.23
CA HIS A 88 2.86 -18.64 -0.44
C HIS A 88 2.33 -19.12 -1.80
N ALA A 89 3.11 -18.98 -2.86
CA ALA A 89 2.75 -19.48 -4.20
C ALA A 89 2.52 -21.01 -4.22
N GLN A 90 3.12 -21.76 -3.27
CA GLN A 90 2.91 -23.20 -3.07
C GLN A 90 1.71 -23.52 -2.17
N GLY A 91 0.95 -22.52 -1.69
CA GLY A 91 -0.18 -22.71 -0.78
C GLY A 91 0.22 -23.14 0.65
N LYS A 92 1.44 -22.82 1.08
CA LYS A 92 1.99 -23.25 2.40
C LYS A 92 1.98 -22.14 3.46
N VAL A 93 1.28 -21.03 3.22
CA VAL A 93 1.28 -19.85 4.11
C VAL A 93 -0.14 -19.36 4.33
N ASP A 94 -0.63 -19.46 5.56
CA ASP A 94 -1.92 -18.94 5.99
C ASP A 94 -1.80 -17.72 6.91
N GLY A 95 -0.58 -17.37 7.32
CA GLY A 95 -0.26 -16.19 8.12
C GLY A 95 1.23 -16.12 8.44
N ILE A 96 1.70 -14.94 8.88
CA ILE A 96 3.10 -14.72 9.28
C ILE A 96 3.18 -13.87 10.54
N LEU A 97 4.01 -14.32 11.51
CA LEU A 97 4.32 -13.61 12.74
C LEU A 97 5.84 -13.43 12.87
N GLY A 98 6.24 -12.19 13.12
CA GLY A 98 7.63 -11.81 13.41
C GLY A 98 7.79 -11.21 14.79
N LEU A 99 8.96 -11.41 15.41
CA LEU A 99 9.35 -10.81 16.68
C LEU A 99 10.73 -10.15 16.54
N GLY A 100 10.92 -8.94 17.08
CA GLY A 100 12.27 -8.39 17.12
C GLY A 100 12.42 -6.91 17.41
N GLY A 101 13.67 -6.50 17.52
CA GLY A 101 14.12 -5.11 17.47
C GLY A 101 14.29 -4.65 16.02
N SER A 102 15.18 -3.67 15.75
CA SER A 102 15.35 -3.06 14.41
C SER A 102 15.63 -4.09 13.30
N ALA A 103 16.61 -4.97 13.49
CA ALA A 103 16.98 -5.98 12.49
C ALA A 103 15.84 -6.98 12.24
N GLY A 104 15.28 -7.57 13.31
CA GLY A 104 14.17 -8.52 13.19
C GLY A 104 12.93 -7.88 12.55
N THR A 105 12.63 -6.63 12.88
CA THR A 105 11.52 -5.88 12.26
C THR A 105 11.77 -5.69 10.78
N THR A 106 12.97 -5.25 10.37
CA THR A 106 13.33 -5.08 8.95
C THR A 106 13.16 -6.38 8.16
N ILE A 107 13.69 -7.49 8.68
CA ILE A 107 13.64 -8.79 8.00
C ILE A 107 12.20 -9.31 7.89
N ALA A 108 11.47 -9.36 9.01
CA ALA A 108 10.13 -9.91 9.04
C ALA A 108 9.14 -9.07 8.23
N THR A 109 9.19 -7.73 8.32
CA THR A 109 8.30 -6.88 7.54
C THR A 109 8.62 -6.87 6.04
N ALA A 110 9.88 -7.11 5.65
CA ALA A 110 10.22 -7.32 4.24
C ALA A 110 9.53 -8.57 3.67
N ALA A 111 9.54 -9.68 4.40
CA ALA A 111 8.79 -10.89 4.04
C ALA A 111 7.27 -10.65 4.04
N MET A 112 6.74 -9.94 5.04
CA MET A 112 5.32 -9.58 5.11
C MET A 112 4.88 -8.71 3.94
N ARG A 113 5.71 -7.77 3.49
CA ARG A 113 5.41 -6.93 2.31
C ARG A 113 5.39 -7.71 1.00
N ALA A 114 6.06 -8.84 0.91
CA ALA A 114 6.05 -9.71 -0.26
C ALA A 114 4.77 -10.57 -0.36
N LEU A 115 3.95 -10.61 0.70
CA LEU A 115 2.69 -11.35 0.73
C LEU A 115 1.51 -10.49 0.29
N PRO A 116 0.45 -11.07 -0.29
CA PRO A 116 -0.71 -10.33 -0.76
C PRO A 116 -1.48 -9.67 0.39
N PHE A 117 -2.34 -8.71 0.05
CA PHE A 117 -3.33 -8.13 0.96
C PHE A 117 -4.29 -9.21 1.48
N GLY A 118 -4.75 -9.05 2.73
CA GLY A 118 -5.71 -9.95 3.37
C GLY A 118 -5.11 -11.15 4.09
N LEU A 119 -3.88 -11.59 3.76
CA LEU A 119 -3.20 -12.63 4.52
C LEU A 119 -2.75 -12.08 5.88
N PRO A 120 -3.05 -12.75 7.02
CA PRO A 120 -2.66 -12.31 8.37
C PRO A 120 -1.17 -12.04 8.52
N LYS A 121 -0.81 -10.81 8.94
CA LYS A 121 0.57 -10.36 9.14
C LYS A 121 0.69 -9.63 10.47
N LEU A 122 1.46 -10.15 11.40
CA LEU A 122 1.68 -9.56 12.72
C LEU A 122 3.17 -9.44 13.03
N MET A 123 3.61 -8.23 13.36
CA MET A 123 4.97 -7.95 13.81
C MET A 123 4.96 -7.40 15.23
N VAL A 124 5.53 -8.14 16.19
CA VAL A 124 5.81 -7.64 17.53
C VAL A 124 7.18 -6.97 17.53
N SER A 125 7.22 -5.65 17.75
CA SER A 125 8.44 -4.86 17.56
C SER A 125 8.68 -3.88 18.70
N THR A 126 9.94 -3.73 19.09
CA THR A 126 10.37 -2.65 19.98
C THR A 126 10.22 -1.27 19.34
N LEU A 127 10.09 -1.19 18.00
CA LEU A 127 9.97 0.05 17.23
C LEU A 127 8.52 0.44 16.96
N ALA A 128 7.54 -0.39 17.32
CA ALA A 128 6.14 -0.17 16.94
C ALA A 128 5.47 1.03 17.66
N SER A 129 6.11 1.65 18.63
CA SER A 129 5.68 2.92 19.25
C SER A 129 6.14 4.17 18.51
N GLY A 130 6.96 4.03 17.46
CA GLY A 130 7.56 5.14 16.71
C GLY A 130 7.08 5.19 15.25
N GLN A 131 7.96 5.66 14.38
CA GLN A 131 7.67 5.76 12.94
C GLN A 131 7.77 4.40 12.27
N VAL A 132 6.64 3.79 11.93
CA VAL A 132 6.54 2.45 11.34
C VAL A 132 6.38 2.47 9.81
N LYS A 133 6.22 3.63 9.18
CA LYS A 133 5.96 3.76 7.73
C LYS A 133 6.96 3.00 6.87
N SER A 134 8.26 3.07 7.19
CA SER A 134 9.31 2.38 6.43
C SER A 134 9.24 0.85 6.54
N PHE A 135 8.66 0.33 7.62
CA PHE A 135 8.50 -1.10 7.85
C PHE A 135 7.23 -1.64 7.19
N VAL A 136 6.08 -0.98 7.39
CA VAL A 136 4.79 -1.46 6.88
C VAL A 136 4.60 -1.13 5.39
N GLY A 137 5.18 -0.03 4.92
CA GLY A 137 4.97 0.46 3.55
C GLY A 137 3.48 0.70 3.30
N VAL A 138 2.93 0.00 2.31
CA VAL A 138 1.51 0.07 1.89
C VAL A 138 0.77 -1.25 2.14
N ARG A 139 1.31 -2.13 2.99
CA ARG A 139 0.72 -3.43 3.30
C ARG A 139 -0.02 -3.42 4.64
N ASP A 140 -0.99 -4.30 4.76
CA ASP A 140 -1.85 -4.54 5.92
C ASP A 140 -1.11 -5.28 7.05
N ILE A 141 0.01 -4.71 7.54
CA ILE A 141 0.81 -5.30 8.61
C ILE A 141 0.34 -4.75 9.95
N MET A 142 -0.12 -5.63 10.85
CA MET A 142 -0.37 -5.27 12.24
C MET A 142 0.95 -5.13 12.99
N MET A 143 1.22 -3.94 13.54
CA MET A 143 2.39 -3.69 14.39
C MET A 143 1.95 -3.67 15.86
N MET A 144 2.54 -4.56 16.67
CA MET A 144 2.29 -4.64 18.10
C MET A 144 3.54 -4.20 18.87
N HIS A 145 3.40 -3.19 19.74
CA HIS A 145 4.53 -2.73 20.56
C HIS A 145 4.86 -3.75 21.65
N SER A 146 6.15 -4.12 21.72
CA SER A 146 6.63 -5.09 22.71
C SER A 146 6.68 -4.55 24.14
N VAL A 147 6.54 -3.23 24.33
CA VAL A 147 6.61 -2.48 25.59
C VAL A 147 8.02 -2.49 26.20
N VAL A 148 8.61 -3.65 26.34
CA VAL A 148 10.00 -3.86 26.78
C VAL A 148 10.80 -4.54 25.68
N ASP A 149 12.13 -4.59 25.84
CA ASP A 149 12.95 -5.37 24.92
C ASP A 149 12.55 -6.86 24.94
N ILE A 150 12.57 -7.47 23.76
CA ILE A 150 12.27 -8.88 23.56
C ILE A 150 13.55 -9.66 23.93
N SER A 151 13.76 -9.92 25.22
CA SER A 151 14.95 -10.61 25.76
C SER A 151 14.53 -11.50 26.92
N GLY A 152 14.28 -12.77 26.62
CA GLY A 152 13.75 -13.76 27.53
C GLY A 152 12.24 -13.60 27.82
N ILE A 153 11.69 -14.64 28.49
CA ILE A 153 10.27 -14.67 28.88
C ILE A 153 10.13 -14.18 30.33
N ASN A 154 9.91 -12.87 30.44
CA ASN A 154 9.58 -12.22 31.72
C ASN A 154 8.05 -11.98 31.84
N ARG A 155 7.60 -11.36 32.93
CA ARG A 155 6.18 -11.10 33.19
C ARG A 155 5.52 -10.27 32.07
N ILE A 156 6.19 -9.26 31.53
CA ILE A 156 5.66 -8.36 30.51
C ILE A 156 5.69 -9.04 29.13
N THR A 157 6.83 -9.60 28.73
CA THR A 157 6.96 -10.29 27.44
C THR A 157 6.00 -11.46 27.32
N ARG A 158 5.76 -12.19 28.43
CA ARG A 158 4.76 -13.28 28.47
C ARG A 158 3.37 -12.78 28.07
N VAL A 159 2.91 -11.67 28.64
CA VAL A 159 1.59 -11.08 28.32
C VAL A 159 1.53 -10.63 26.87
N VAL A 160 2.55 -9.88 26.42
CA VAL A 160 2.57 -9.35 25.03
C VAL A 160 2.62 -10.48 24.01
N LEU A 161 3.48 -11.47 24.20
CA LEU A 161 3.63 -12.60 23.27
C LEU A 161 2.40 -13.52 23.28
N THR A 162 1.73 -13.68 24.44
CA THR A 162 0.45 -14.38 24.51
C THR A 162 -0.63 -13.64 23.72
N ASN A 163 -0.71 -12.32 23.85
CA ASN A 163 -1.64 -11.51 23.09
C ASN A 163 -1.34 -11.59 21.58
N ALA A 164 -0.07 -11.60 21.20
CA ALA A 164 0.34 -11.75 19.80
C ALA A 164 -0.06 -13.10 19.22
N ALA A 165 0.15 -14.20 19.96
CA ALA A 165 -0.28 -15.53 19.54
C ALA A 165 -1.80 -15.62 19.40
N ASN A 166 -2.56 -15.07 20.37
CA ASN A 166 -4.01 -15.04 20.32
C ASN A 166 -4.54 -14.19 19.15
N ALA A 167 -3.92 -13.02 18.91
CA ALA A 167 -4.28 -12.16 17.78
C ALA A 167 -4.04 -12.88 16.44
N MET A 168 -2.87 -13.53 16.27
CA MET A 168 -2.57 -14.31 15.06
C MET A 168 -3.56 -15.46 14.87
N ALA A 169 -3.86 -16.20 15.92
CA ALA A 169 -4.84 -17.28 15.85
C ALA A 169 -6.25 -16.78 15.52
N GLY A 170 -6.66 -15.62 16.06
CA GLY A 170 -7.96 -15.00 15.75
C GLY A 170 -8.04 -14.41 14.34
N MET A 171 -6.92 -13.99 13.75
CA MET A 171 -6.86 -13.53 12.36
C MET A 171 -6.79 -14.68 11.35
N ALA A 172 -6.28 -15.84 11.77
CA ALA A 172 -6.25 -17.02 10.91
C ALA A 172 -7.69 -17.44 10.61
N PRO A 173 -8.07 -17.71 9.33
CA PRO A 173 -9.44 -18.09 9.00
C PRO A 173 -9.81 -19.38 9.76
N PHE A 174 -10.86 -19.33 10.54
CA PHE A 174 -11.39 -20.49 11.22
C PHE A 174 -11.93 -21.48 10.18
N LEU A 175 -11.24 -22.58 9.96
CA LEU A 175 -11.90 -23.81 9.53
C LEU A 175 -12.65 -24.34 10.75
N PRO A 176 -13.97 -24.61 10.69
CA PRO A 176 -14.65 -25.25 11.79
C PRO A 176 -13.99 -26.60 12.07
N SER A 177 -13.39 -26.73 13.25
CA SER A 177 -12.86 -28.00 13.71
C SER A 177 -14.01 -28.98 13.84
N PRO A 178 -13.99 -30.17 13.19
CA PRO A 178 -15.09 -31.13 13.32
C PRO A 178 -15.02 -31.95 14.60
N LEU A 179 -14.58 -31.44 15.71
CA LEU A 179 -14.66 -32.15 17.00
C LEU A 179 -14.27 -31.23 18.16
N VAL A 180 -15.22 -30.50 18.73
CA VAL A 180 -15.28 -30.32 20.19
C VAL A 180 -16.72 -30.57 20.59
N GLY A 181 -16.96 -31.82 20.95
CA GLY A 181 -18.12 -32.17 21.75
C GLY A 181 -17.99 -31.57 23.15
N GLU A 182 -19.07 -30.97 23.56
CA GLU A 182 -19.55 -30.73 24.93
C GLU A 182 -18.55 -30.20 25.99
N GLY A 183 -18.81 -28.96 26.41
CA GLY A 183 -18.54 -28.52 27.76
C GLY A 183 -17.77 -27.24 27.95
N LEU A 184 -18.39 -26.11 27.70
CA LEU A 184 -18.35 -24.92 28.54
C LEU A 184 -19.42 -23.95 28.01
N GLY A 185 -20.53 -23.86 28.74
CA GLY A 185 -21.66 -23.04 28.36
C GLY A 185 -21.32 -21.55 28.41
N VAL A 186 -21.17 -20.97 27.23
CA VAL A 186 -21.39 -19.54 27.04
C VAL A 186 -22.74 -19.40 26.33
N ARG A 187 -23.71 -18.84 27.03
CA ARG A 187 -25.06 -18.60 26.52
C ARG A 187 -24.99 -17.79 25.24
N GLY A 188 -25.56 -18.35 24.20
CA GLY A 188 -25.62 -17.77 22.87
C GLY A 188 -26.42 -16.49 22.82
N GLY A 189 -25.75 -15.44 22.36
CA GLY A 189 -26.36 -14.39 21.56
C GLY A 189 -26.03 -14.71 20.13
N SER A 190 -27.02 -14.91 19.29
CA SER A 190 -26.84 -15.10 17.86
C SER A 190 -26.19 -13.85 17.25
N MET A 191 -24.89 -13.91 17.00
CA MET A 191 -24.24 -12.96 16.10
C MET A 191 -24.63 -13.33 14.66
N PRO A 192 -24.98 -12.36 13.83
CA PRO A 192 -25.21 -12.64 12.43
C PRO A 192 -23.91 -13.15 11.79
N ASN A 193 -24.02 -14.32 11.17
CA ASN A 193 -22.98 -15.00 10.42
C ASN A 193 -22.70 -14.22 9.12
N THR A 194 -21.90 -13.15 9.16
CA THR A 194 -21.42 -12.42 8.00
C THR A 194 -19.99 -11.95 8.23
N LEU A 195 -19.08 -12.90 8.49
CA LEU A 195 -17.67 -12.72 8.18
C LEU A 195 -17.43 -13.57 6.93
N THR A 196 -17.45 -12.91 5.78
CA THR A 196 -17.06 -13.49 4.50
C THR A 196 -15.61 -13.98 4.58
N PRO A 197 -15.31 -15.19 4.03
CA PRO A 197 -13.94 -15.67 3.91
C PRO A 197 -13.09 -14.70 3.08
N ASN A 198 -11.82 -14.59 3.44
CA ASN A 198 -10.81 -13.83 2.74
C ASN A 198 -10.87 -14.04 1.21
N PRO A 199 -10.90 -12.99 0.38
CA PRO A 199 -10.81 -13.16 -1.06
C PRO A 199 -9.46 -13.78 -1.42
N SER A 200 -9.48 -14.95 -2.02
CA SER A 200 -8.28 -15.61 -2.55
C SER A 200 -7.68 -14.76 -3.68
N PRO A 201 -6.37 -14.55 -3.73
CA PRO A 201 -5.73 -13.88 -4.85
C PRO A 201 -6.00 -14.66 -6.14
N GLY A 202 -6.75 -14.10 -7.08
CA GLY A 202 -7.08 -14.71 -8.36
C GLY A 202 -8.36 -15.55 -8.43
N GLY A 203 -9.16 -15.62 -7.35
CA GLY A 203 -10.50 -16.20 -7.39
C GLY A 203 -11.54 -15.14 -7.80
N ARG A 204 -12.41 -15.44 -8.76
CA ARG A 204 -13.65 -14.67 -8.98
C ARG A 204 -14.37 -14.56 -7.64
N GLY A 205 -14.71 -13.32 -7.23
CA GLY A 205 -15.42 -13.05 -5.99
C GLY A 205 -16.59 -14.02 -5.79
N GLU A 206 -16.87 -14.37 -4.54
CA GLU A 206 -18.06 -15.16 -4.22
C GLU A 206 -19.31 -14.46 -4.77
N LYS A 207 -20.33 -15.23 -5.15
CA LYS A 207 -21.59 -14.69 -5.65
C LYS A 207 -22.18 -13.74 -4.60
N GLY A 208 -21.91 -12.42 -4.74
CA GLY A 208 -22.38 -11.37 -3.82
C GLY A 208 -21.46 -10.16 -3.67
N ASP A 209 -20.16 -10.30 -3.91
CA ASP A 209 -19.24 -9.16 -3.81
C ASP A 209 -19.31 -8.27 -5.05
N LYS A 210 -19.37 -6.95 -4.83
CA LYS A 210 -19.36 -5.98 -5.92
C LYS A 210 -17.95 -5.83 -6.48
N PRO A 211 -17.80 -5.68 -7.81
CA PRO A 211 -16.48 -5.38 -8.39
C PRO A 211 -15.94 -4.05 -7.88
N LEU A 212 -14.62 -3.99 -7.67
CA LEU A 212 -13.95 -2.86 -7.04
C LEU A 212 -13.43 -1.85 -8.07
N ILE A 213 -13.78 -0.59 -7.86
CA ILE A 213 -13.21 0.56 -8.59
C ILE A 213 -12.32 1.34 -7.63
N ALA A 214 -11.10 1.67 -8.05
CA ALA A 214 -10.23 2.57 -7.31
C ALA A 214 -10.47 4.03 -7.75
N ALA A 215 -10.51 4.96 -6.79
CA ALA A 215 -10.55 6.39 -7.07
C ALA A 215 -9.51 7.13 -6.23
N THR A 216 -8.86 8.17 -6.80
CA THR A 216 -7.94 9.03 -6.05
C THR A 216 -8.59 10.35 -5.68
N MET A 217 -8.35 10.82 -4.47
CA MET A 217 -8.92 12.05 -3.92
C MET A 217 -7.87 12.87 -3.17
N PHE A 218 -8.00 14.18 -3.24
CA PHE A 218 -7.33 15.12 -2.36
C PHE A 218 -8.32 16.20 -1.92
N GLY A 219 -8.07 16.91 -0.81
CA GLY A 219 -9.04 17.86 -0.27
C GLY A 219 -9.62 18.85 -1.29
N VAL A 220 -8.81 19.26 -2.26
CA VAL A 220 -9.19 20.24 -3.29
C VAL A 220 -9.93 19.65 -4.51
N THR A 221 -10.10 18.32 -4.56
CA THR A 221 -10.83 17.60 -5.62
C THR A 221 -12.00 16.76 -5.06
N THR A 222 -12.22 16.82 -3.75
CA THR A 222 -13.25 16.03 -3.05
C THR A 222 -14.64 16.13 -3.68
N PRO A 223 -15.17 17.32 -4.06
CA PRO A 223 -16.50 17.40 -4.66
C PRO A 223 -16.67 16.57 -5.94
N CYS A 224 -15.65 16.56 -6.80
CA CYS A 224 -15.64 15.73 -8.00
C CYS A 224 -15.72 14.24 -7.68
N VAL A 225 -14.81 13.79 -6.83
CA VAL A 225 -14.66 12.35 -6.54
C VAL A 225 -15.87 11.79 -5.82
N GLU A 226 -16.45 12.54 -4.86
CA GLU A 226 -17.66 12.13 -4.17
C GLU A 226 -18.89 12.07 -5.09
N ALA A 227 -19.00 13.00 -6.06
CA ALA A 227 -20.09 12.97 -7.04
C ALA A 227 -19.93 11.77 -7.99
N ALA A 228 -18.75 11.54 -8.51
CA ALA A 228 -18.44 10.41 -9.40
C ALA A 228 -18.62 9.06 -8.68
N ARG A 229 -18.13 8.94 -7.45
CA ARG A 229 -18.28 7.77 -6.58
C ARG A 229 -19.75 7.34 -6.45
N LYS A 230 -20.64 8.26 -6.10
CA LYS A 230 -22.07 7.96 -5.96
C LYS A 230 -22.65 7.35 -7.24
N GLN A 231 -22.24 7.85 -8.39
CA GLN A 231 -22.72 7.38 -9.68
C GLN A 231 -22.22 5.95 -9.98
N ILE A 232 -20.94 5.68 -9.68
CA ILE A 232 -20.32 4.37 -9.86
C ILE A 232 -20.94 3.35 -8.90
N GLU A 233 -21.19 3.73 -7.63
CA GLU A 233 -21.86 2.89 -6.65
C GLU A 233 -23.32 2.55 -7.04
N CYS A 234 -24.05 3.51 -7.62
CA CYS A 234 -25.39 3.29 -8.18
C CYS A 234 -25.37 2.32 -9.37
N ALA A 235 -24.26 2.24 -10.08
CA ALA A 235 -24.08 1.32 -11.21
C ALA A 235 -23.72 -0.12 -10.78
N GLY A 236 -23.60 -0.39 -9.46
CA GLY A 236 -23.40 -1.71 -8.89
C GLY A 236 -21.96 -2.04 -8.50
N TYR A 237 -21.06 -1.08 -8.51
CA TYR A 237 -19.65 -1.24 -8.09
C TYR A 237 -19.45 -0.81 -6.63
N GLU A 238 -18.35 -1.25 -6.02
CA GLU A 238 -17.82 -0.69 -4.78
C GLU A 238 -16.62 0.21 -5.12
N VAL A 239 -16.54 1.40 -4.50
CA VAL A 239 -15.47 2.36 -4.78
C VAL A 239 -14.53 2.51 -3.59
N LEU A 240 -13.28 2.13 -3.79
CA LEU A 240 -12.20 2.36 -2.83
C LEU A 240 -11.56 3.73 -3.14
N VAL A 241 -11.66 4.65 -2.18
CA VAL A 241 -11.07 6.00 -2.32
C VAL A 241 -9.71 6.04 -1.65
N PHE A 242 -8.67 6.35 -2.42
CA PHE A 242 -7.29 6.51 -1.97
C PHE A 242 -6.94 7.99 -1.88
N HIS A 243 -6.50 8.43 -0.69
CA HIS A 243 -6.11 9.83 -0.50
C HIS A 243 -4.72 10.06 -1.13
N ALA A 244 -4.64 10.92 -2.14
CA ALA A 244 -3.42 11.18 -2.94
C ALA A 244 -2.37 11.95 -2.12
N THR A 245 -1.76 11.26 -1.15
CA THR A 245 -0.78 11.78 -0.18
C THR A 245 0.52 10.97 -0.18
N GLY A 246 0.90 10.41 -1.31
CA GLY A 246 2.04 9.50 -1.49
C GLY A 246 1.68 8.08 -1.12
N THR A 247 1.39 7.81 0.15
CA THR A 247 0.99 6.48 0.61
C THR A 247 -0.29 5.99 -0.07
N GLY A 248 -1.27 6.88 -0.31
CA GLY A 248 -2.52 6.50 -0.96
C GLY A 248 -2.32 6.05 -2.40
N GLY A 249 -1.57 6.81 -3.21
CA GLY A 249 -1.24 6.40 -4.57
C GLY A 249 -0.44 5.11 -4.62
N MET A 250 0.57 4.94 -3.76
CA MET A 250 1.32 3.68 -3.66
C MET A 250 0.43 2.49 -3.28
N THR A 251 -0.53 2.70 -2.37
CA THR A 251 -1.49 1.64 -1.97
C THR A 251 -2.40 1.26 -3.13
N MET A 252 -2.93 2.26 -3.86
CA MET A 252 -3.75 2.02 -5.06
C MET A 252 -2.99 1.22 -6.12
N GLU A 253 -1.76 1.65 -6.46
CA GLU A 253 -0.90 0.93 -7.41
C GLU A 253 -0.65 -0.52 -6.95
N SER A 254 -0.50 -0.75 -5.64
CA SER A 254 -0.33 -2.10 -5.08
C SER A 254 -1.59 -2.96 -5.25
N PHE A 255 -2.78 -2.43 -4.98
CA PHE A 255 -4.06 -3.14 -5.14
C PHE A 255 -4.33 -3.49 -6.60
N ILE A 256 -3.97 -2.59 -7.52
CA ILE A 256 -4.05 -2.85 -8.96
C ILE A 256 -3.08 -3.99 -9.35
N LYS A 257 -1.83 -3.94 -8.89
CA LYS A 257 -0.83 -5.01 -9.12
C LYS A 257 -1.29 -6.36 -8.57
N ASP A 258 -1.94 -6.38 -7.42
CA ASP A 258 -2.50 -7.59 -6.81
C ASP A 258 -3.76 -8.11 -7.52
N GLY A 259 -4.29 -7.39 -8.54
CA GLY A 259 -5.44 -7.81 -9.34
C GLY A 259 -6.79 -7.65 -8.64
N MET A 260 -6.88 -6.78 -7.64
CA MET A 260 -8.11 -6.52 -6.87
C MET A 260 -9.03 -5.49 -7.54
N ILE A 261 -8.52 -4.67 -8.45
CA ILE A 261 -9.21 -3.50 -9.03
C ILE A 261 -9.61 -3.80 -10.47
N GLU A 262 -10.89 -3.56 -10.79
CA GLU A 262 -11.47 -3.77 -12.13
C GLU A 262 -11.53 -2.49 -12.97
N GLY A 263 -11.41 -1.31 -12.36
CA GLY A 263 -11.35 -0.03 -13.05
C GLY A 263 -10.77 1.06 -12.16
N VAL A 264 -10.18 2.09 -12.78
CA VAL A 264 -9.50 3.17 -12.05
C VAL A 264 -10.06 4.53 -12.47
N LEU A 265 -10.51 5.31 -11.48
CA LEU A 265 -10.89 6.71 -11.60
C LEU A 265 -9.81 7.59 -10.94
N ASP A 266 -8.74 7.88 -11.67
CA ASP A 266 -7.58 8.61 -11.15
C ASP A 266 -7.74 10.12 -11.39
N ILE A 267 -8.63 10.73 -10.63
CA ILE A 267 -8.94 12.17 -10.75
C ILE A 267 -7.80 13.03 -10.24
N THR A 268 -7.07 12.56 -9.20
CA THR A 268 -6.12 13.37 -8.45
C THR A 268 -4.71 12.81 -8.56
N THR A 269 -3.88 13.51 -9.33
CA THR A 269 -2.53 13.08 -9.68
C THR A 269 -1.43 13.97 -9.09
N THR A 270 -1.74 14.76 -8.05
CA THR A 270 -0.81 15.71 -7.38
C THR A 270 0.51 15.08 -6.96
N GLU A 271 0.52 13.79 -6.67
CA GLU A 271 1.71 13.02 -6.26
C GLU A 271 2.82 13.02 -7.33
N LEU A 272 2.46 13.22 -8.62
CA LEU A 272 3.43 13.41 -9.71
C LEU A 272 4.15 14.74 -9.60
N ALA A 273 3.46 15.81 -9.19
CA ALA A 273 4.08 17.11 -8.96
C ALA A 273 5.07 17.06 -7.78
N ASP A 274 4.70 16.35 -6.72
CA ASP A 274 5.60 16.10 -5.59
C ASP A 274 6.84 15.30 -6.00
N GLU A 275 6.69 14.24 -6.82
CA GLU A 275 7.84 13.47 -7.34
C GLU A 275 8.74 14.32 -8.22
N LEU A 276 8.16 15.12 -9.13
CA LEU A 276 8.90 15.93 -10.09
C LEU A 276 9.73 17.04 -9.42
N VAL A 277 9.14 17.72 -8.41
CA VAL A 277 9.68 18.96 -7.83
C VAL A 277 10.39 18.70 -6.50
N GLY A 278 10.04 17.60 -5.82
CA GLY A 278 10.61 17.21 -4.52
C GLY A 278 9.72 17.62 -3.35
N GLY A 279 8.41 17.53 -3.50
CA GLY A 279 7.43 17.62 -2.41
C GLY A 279 7.43 16.38 -1.53
N ILE A 280 6.68 16.44 -0.43
CA ILE A 280 6.68 15.37 0.60
C ILE A 280 5.63 14.28 0.37
N LEU A 281 4.72 14.45 -0.58
CA LEU A 281 3.63 13.52 -0.87
C LEU A 281 3.86 12.71 -2.16
N SER A 282 5.11 12.50 -2.56
CA SER A 282 5.44 11.65 -3.71
C SER A 282 4.97 10.20 -3.50
N ALA A 283 4.37 9.62 -4.52
CA ALA A 283 4.09 8.18 -4.61
C ALA A 283 5.16 7.42 -5.42
N GLY A 284 6.26 8.07 -5.76
CA GLY A 284 7.35 7.52 -6.55
C GLY A 284 7.08 7.48 -8.05
N LYS A 285 8.12 7.09 -8.80
CA LYS A 285 8.12 7.07 -10.27
C LYS A 285 7.13 6.10 -10.89
N ASP A 286 6.72 5.07 -10.15
CA ASP A 286 5.77 4.04 -10.62
C ASP A 286 4.31 4.48 -10.55
N ARG A 287 4.01 5.69 -10.06
CA ARG A 287 2.65 6.25 -10.05
C ARG A 287 2.07 6.33 -11.48
N LEU A 288 0.81 5.92 -11.68
CA LEU A 288 0.13 5.76 -12.96
C LEU A 288 0.65 4.62 -13.86
N THR A 289 1.29 3.60 -13.31
CA THR A 289 1.83 2.50 -14.14
C THR A 289 1.11 1.17 -13.97
N ALA A 290 0.56 0.86 -12.82
CA ALA A 290 -0.01 -0.46 -12.55
C ALA A 290 -1.23 -0.76 -13.43
N ALA A 291 -2.17 0.20 -13.58
CA ALA A 291 -3.33 0.04 -14.46
C ALA A 291 -2.92 -0.12 -15.92
N ALA A 292 -1.94 0.68 -16.37
CA ALA A 292 -1.40 0.60 -17.72
C ALA A 292 -0.81 -0.79 -18.04
N ILE A 293 0.00 -1.33 -17.13
CA ILE A 293 0.66 -2.64 -17.29
C ILE A 293 -0.36 -3.80 -17.22
N ARG A 294 -1.34 -3.71 -16.30
CA ARG A 294 -2.33 -4.75 -16.08
C ARG A 294 -3.48 -4.73 -17.09
N GLY A 295 -3.58 -3.71 -17.93
CA GLY A 295 -4.67 -3.54 -18.86
C GLY A 295 -6.01 -3.19 -18.21
N VAL A 296 -5.98 -2.63 -16.98
CA VAL A 296 -7.18 -2.21 -16.26
C VAL A 296 -7.74 -0.94 -16.89
N PRO A 297 -9.05 -0.88 -17.22
CA PRO A 297 -9.68 0.34 -17.71
C PRO A 297 -9.46 1.52 -16.76
N GLN A 298 -9.02 2.67 -17.29
CA GLN A 298 -8.72 3.82 -16.47
C GLN A 298 -9.16 5.15 -17.09
N VAL A 299 -9.69 6.01 -16.24
CA VAL A 299 -9.90 7.42 -16.51
C VAL A 299 -8.93 8.20 -15.64
N VAL A 300 -8.07 8.99 -16.27
CA VAL A 300 -7.05 9.79 -15.58
C VAL A 300 -7.36 11.27 -15.82
N SER A 301 -7.24 12.08 -14.77
CA SER A 301 -7.30 13.53 -14.86
C SER A 301 -6.11 14.19 -14.18
N VAL A 302 -6.04 15.49 -14.25
CA VAL A 302 -4.91 16.32 -13.82
C VAL A 302 -5.17 17.04 -12.51
N GLY A 303 -6.05 16.47 -11.68
CA GLY A 303 -6.46 17.09 -10.42
C GLY A 303 -5.31 17.37 -9.48
N ALA A 304 -5.31 18.60 -8.95
CA ALA A 304 -4.32 19.11 -8.01
C ALA A 304 -2.86 19.08 -8.50
N LEU A 305 -2.62 19.10 -9.83
CA LEU A 305 -1.27 19.31 -10.39
C LEU A 305 -0.82 20.77 -10.34
N ASP A 306 -1.69 21.68 -9.95
CA ASP A 306 -1.38 23.07 -9.64
C ASP A 306 -0.54 23.23 -8.37
N MET A 307 -0.26 22.16 -7.62
CA MET A 307 0.43 22.25 -6.34
C MET A 307 1.50 21.17 -6.11
N VAL A 308 2.51 21.58 -5.34
CA VAL A 308 3.51 20.73 -4.69
C VAL A 308 3.34 20.86 -3.18
N ASN A 309 3.39 19.75 -2.45
CA ASN A 309 3.07 19.73 -1.02
C ASN A 309 4.34 19.73 -0.16
N PHE A 310 4.36 20.60 0.85
CA PHE A 310 5.43 20.67 1.85
C PHE A 310 4.86 20.67 3.26
N GLY A 311 5.72 20.45 4.25
CA GLY A 311 5.42 20.62 5.67
C GLY A 311 5.18 22.08 6.07
N PRO A 312 5.44 22.44 7.34
CA PRO A 312 5.40 23.83 7.80
C PRO A 312 6.20 24.77 6.89
N ARG A 313 5.78 26.03 6.76
CA ARG A 313 6.34 27.00 5.81
C ARG A 313 7.87 27.19 5.96
N ASP A 314 8.39 27.09 7.15
CA ASP A 314 9.81 27.20 7.47
C ASP A 314 10.64 25.97 7.06
N THR A 315 9.99 24.85 6.75
CA THR A 315 10.65 23.62 6.23
C THR A 315 10.74 23.57 4.72
N VAL A 316 10.14 24.53 4.00
CA VAL A 316 10.21 24.59 2.54
C VAL A 316 11.64 24.94 2.10
N PRO A 317 12.25 24.18 1.15
CA PRO A 317 13.62 24.43 0.71
C PRO A 317 13.85 25.85 0.23
N GLU A 318 15.00 26.42 0.58
CA GLU A 318 15.37 27.82 0.30
C GLU A 318 15.29 28.16 -1.21
N LYS A 319 15.60 27.21 -2.09
CA LYS A 319 15.52 27.37 -3.54
C LYS A 319 14.13 27.74 -4.08
N PHE A 320 13.10 27.64 -3.25
CA PHE A 320 11.72 27.95 -3.62
C PHE A 320 11.16 29.25 -2.99
N GLN A 321 12.00 30.08 -2.34
CA GLN A 321 11.52 31.25 -1.60
C GLN A 321 10.69 32.23 -2.44
N ASP A 322 11.00 32.38 -3.73
CA ASP A 322 10.31 33.31 -4.65
C ASP A 322 9.06 32.71 -5.30
N ARG A 323 8.64 31.51 -4.89
CA ARG A 323 7.48 30.81 -5.45
C ARG A 323 6.18 31.27 -4.78
N LYS A 324 5.06 31.04 -5.46
CA LYS A 324 3.72 31.32 -4.94
C LYS A 324 3.29 30.22 -3.99
N PHE A 325 2.91 30.59 -2.77
CA PHE A 325 2.51 29.66 -1.71
C PHE A 325 1.07 29.91 -1.25
N TYR A 326 0.45 28.83 -0.78
CA TYR A 326 -0.77 28.86 0.00
C TYR A 326 -0.57 28.04 1.28
N ILE A 327 -0.71 28.72 2.44
CA ILE A 327 -0.60 28.06 3.74
C ILE A 327 -1.94 27.43 4.05
N HIS A 328 -2.04 26.12 3.88
CA HIS A 328 -3.27 25.37 4.14
C HIS A 328 -3.56 25.27 5.64
N ASN A 329 -2.53 24.98 6.44
CA ASN A 329 -2.55 25.03 7.90
C ASN A 329 -1.10 25.10 8.42
N SER A 330 -0.92 25.06 9.77
CA SER A 330 0.41 25.15 10.39
C SER A 330 1.40 24.06 9.96
N ASN A 331 0.91 22.93 9.46
CA ASN A 331 1.71 21.75 9.11
C ASN A 331 1.79 21.47 7.61
N VAL A 332 1.04 22.23 6.78
CA VAL A 332 0.94 21.99 5.33
C VAL A 332 1.02 23.31 4.57
N THR A 333 2.02 23.40 3.72
CA THR A 333 2.25 24.50 2.78
C THR A 333 2.16 23.96 1.36
N LEU A 334 1.33 24.58 0.54
CA LEU A 334 1.20 24.29 -0.89
C LEU A 334 2.00 25.31 -1.68
N MET A 335 2.72 24.84 -2.70
CA MET A 335 3.49 25.69 -3.63
C MET A 335 2.95 25.50 -5.04
N ARG A 336 2.60 26.59 -5.71
CA ARG A 336 2.09 26.56 -7.10
C ARG A 336 3.14 26.03 -8.07
N THR A 337 2.75 25.09 -8.93
CA THR A 337 3.57 24.61 -10.05
C THR A 337 3.71 25.67 -11.13
N THR A 338 4.86 25.73 -11.79
CA THR A 338 5.16 26.67 -12.89
C THR A 338 4.73 26.10 -14.25
N PRO A 339 4.62 26.97 -15.30
CA PRO A 339 4.40 26.49 -16.67
C PRO A 339 5.41 25.41 -17.13
N ALA A 340 6.69 25.58 -16.80
CA ALA A 340 7.74 24.61 -17.16
C ALA A 340 7.60 23.27 -16.42
N GLU A 341 7.17 23.29 -15.16
CA GLU A 341 6.86 22.07 -14.41
C GLU A 341 5.61 21.39 -14.97
N ASN A 342 4.57 22.16 -15.29
CA ASN A 342 3.33 21.66 -15.87
C ASN A 342 3.53 21.06 -17.27
N ASP A 343 4.40 21.63 -18.10
CA ASP A 343 4.80 21.03 -19.37
C ASP A 343 5.42 19.63 -19.16
N ARG A 344 6.33 19.48 -18.18
CA ARG A 344 6.93 18.20 -17.84
C ARG A 344 5.91 17.19 -17.29
N LEU A 345 4.99 17.64 -16.43
CA LEU A 345 3.91 16.81 -15.88
C LEU A 345 2.96 16.33 -16.97
N GLY A 346 2.59 17.23 -17.91
CA GLY A 346 1.75 16.90 -19.05
C GLY A 346 2.38 15.82 -19.92
N LYS A 347 3.69 15.95 -20.22
CA LYS A 347 4.44 14.94 -20.96
C LYS A 347 4.45 13.60 -20.23
N GLU A 348 4.75 13.57 -18.94
CA GLU A 348 4.80 12.35 -18.14
C GLU A 348 3.47 11.61 -18.12
N ILE A 349 2.37 12.33 -17.90
CA ILE A 349 1.00 11.75 -17.92
C ILE A 349 0.68 11.17 -19.29
N ALA A 350 0.97 11.92 -20.35
CA ALA A 350 0.70 11.50 -21.72
C ALA A 350 1.49 10.23 -22.10
N GLU A 351 2.77 10.16 -21.74
CA GLU A 351 3.63 8.99 -21.99
C GLU A 351 3.14 7.76 -21.20
N LYS A 352 2.80 7.93 -19.90
CA LYS A 352 2.29 6.83 -19.07
C LYS A 352 0.92 6.34 -19.55
N ALA A 353 0.01 7.24 -19.90
CA ALA A 353 -1.28 6.88 -20.47
C ALA A 353 -1.13 6.16 -21.82
N SER A 354 -0.19 6.61 -22.65
CA SER A 354 0.08 6.00 -23.96
C SER A 354 0.73 4.62 -23.88
N ALA A 355 1.39 4.30 -22.77
CA ALA A 355 1.94 2.98 -22.53
C ALA A 355 0.90 1.96 -22.04
N ALA A 356 -0.36 2.38 -21.82
CA ALA A 356 -1.41 1.51 -21.34
C ALA A 356 -1.79 0.43 -22.37
N THR A 357 -1.96 -0.80 -21.86
CA THR A 357 -2.41 -1.95 -22.65
C THR A 357 -3.95 -2.12 -22.63
N GLY A 358 -4.63 -1.43 -21.71
CA GLY A 358 -6.09 -1.41 -21.58
C GLY A 358 -6.73 -0.08 -21.97
N PRO A 359 -8.07 -0.03 -21.97
CA PRO A 359 -8.81 1.19 -22.31
C PRO A 359 -8.41 2.34 -21.38
N THR A 360 -7.98 3.47 -21.97
CA THR A 360 -7.51 4.64 -21.24
C THR A 360 -8.10 5.93 -21.81
N ALA A 361 -8.60 6.78 -20.92
CA ALA A 361 -9.06 8.13 -21.27
C ALA A 361 -8.40 9.17 -20.36
N LEU A 362 -8.00 10.31 -20.96
CA LEU A 362 -7.54 11.50 -20.25
C LEU A 362 -8.65 12.56 -20.28
N LEU A 363 -9.05 13.06 -19.11
CA LEU A 363 -10.05 14.12 -18.98
C LEU A 363 -9.37 15.41 -18.51
N LEU A 364 -9.53 16.48 -19.31
CA LEU A 364 -8.90 17.78 -19.06
C LEU A 364 -9.96 18.83 -18.68
N PRO A 365 -9.97 19.32 -17.43
CA PRO A 365 -10.85 20.38 -16.95
C PRO A 365 -10.26 21.75 -17.32
N LEU A 366 -10.74 22.38 -18.40
CA LEU A 366 -10.11 23.59 -18.95
C LEU A 366 -10.32 24.85 -18.12
N ARG A 367 -11.15 24.80 -17.05
CA ARG A 367 -11.43 25.94 -16.15
C ARG A 367 -10.80 25.82 -14.76
N GLY A 368 -9.80 24.96 -14.61
CA GLY A 368 -9.02 24.79 -13.37
C GLY A 368 -9.04 23.40 -12.81
N VAL A 369 -7.92 23.02 -12.20
CA VAL A 369 -7.59 21.63 -11.82
C VAL A 369 -7.76 21.36 -10.32
N SER A 370 -8.07 22.38 -9.51
CA SER A 370 -8.30 22.24 -8.06
C SER A 370 -9.22 23.32 -7.51
N ALA A 371 -9.75 23.14 -6.30
CA ALA A 371 -10.59 24.14 -5.65
C ALA A 371 -9.93 25.52 -5.48
N ILE A 372 -8.60 25.58 -5.44
CA ILE A 372 -7.84 26.83 -5.31
C ILE A 372 -7.24 27.31 -6.64
N ASP A 373 -7.52 26.61 -7.74
CA ASP A 373 -7.11 26.93 -9.10
C ASP A 373 -8.34 27.19 -9.97
N ARG A 374 -8.96 28.31 -9.76
CA ARG A 374 -10.06 28.89 -10.55
C ARG A 374 -10.03 30.40 -10.44
N ASP A 375 -10.73 31.08 -11.31
CA ASP A 375 -10.75 32.55 -11.30
C ASP A 375 -11.03 33.12 -9.90
N GLY A 376 -10.20 34.08 -9.49
CA GLY A 376 -10.24 34.68 -8.17
C GLY A 376 -9.63 33.86 -7.02
N GLN A 377 -9.13 32.65 -7.26
CA GLN A 377 -8.52 31.79 -6.25
C GLN A 377 -6.98 31.93 -6.21
N PRO A 378 -6.34 31.53 -5.09
CA PRO A 378 -4.90 31.78 -4.88
C PRO A 378 -3.98 31.18 -5.93
N PHE A 379 -4.31 30.04 -6.52
CA PHE A 379 -3.45 29.34 -7.47
C PHE A 379 -3.86 29.53 -8.95
N TRP A 380 -4.90 30.33 -9.19
CA TRP A 380 -5.31 30.65 -10.55
C TRP A 380 -4.15 31.16 -11.42
N TRP A 381 -3.79 30.38 -12.42
CA TRP A 381 -2.69 30.70 -13.33
C TRP A 381 -2.90 29.99 -14.69
N PRO A 382 -3.76 30.56 -15.56
CA PRO A 382 -4.15 29.95 -16.85
C PRO A 382 -3.00 29.55 -17.75
N GLU A 383 -1.91 30.31 -17.78
CA GLU A 383 -0.74 30.00 -18.59
C GLU A 383 -0.05 28.70 -18.14
N ALA A 384 -0.04 28.43 -16.84
CA ALA A 384 0.52 27.20 -16.29
C ALA A 384 -0.36 25.98 -16.64
N ASP A 385 -1.69 26.14 -16.56
CA ASP A 385 -2.62 25.08 -16.89
C ASP A 385 -2.64 24.80 -18.39
N GLN A 386 -2.55 25.85 -19.22
CA GLN A 386 -2.40 25.68 -20.67
C GLN A 386 -1.12 24.96 -21.06
N ALA A 387 0.00 25.22 -20.37
CA ALA A 387 1.24 24.48 -20.60
C ALA A 387 1.03 22.97 -20.33
N LEU A 388 0.33 22.60 -19.25
CA LEU A 388 -0.02 21.22 -18.93
C LEU A 388 -0.87 20.58 -20.03
N PHE A 389 -1.98 21.22 -20.42
CA PHE A 389 -2.90 20.68 -21.41
C PHE A 389 -2.25 20.58 -22.80
N GLN A 390 -1.46 21.59 -23.18
CA GLN A 390 -0.78 21.58 -24.47
C GLN A 390 0.29 20.48 -24.52
N SER A 391 1.02 20.25 -23.42
CA SER A 391 1.98 19.16 -23.35
C SER A 391 1.31 17.79 -23.46
N ILE A 392 0.16 17.58 -22.81
CA ILE A 392 -0.62 16.36 -22.97
C ILE A 392 -1.00 16.15 -24.44
N ARG A 393 -1.53 17.17 -25.12
CA ARG A 393 -1.90 17.08 -26.56
C ARG A 393 -0.70 16.71 -27.45
N ASN A 394 0.47 17.24 -27.13
CA ASN A 394 1.69 17.04 -27.92
C ASN A 394 2.28 15.63 -27.77
N TRP A 395 2.09 14.99 -26.61
CA TRP A 395 2.79 13.74 -26.27
C TRP A 395 1.88 12.51 -26.18
N VAL A 396 0.55 12.69 -26.16
CA VAL A 396 -0.39 11.57 -26.07
C VAL A 396 -0.44 10.77 -27.37
N GLY A 397 -0.39 9.44 -27.24
CA GLY A 397 -0.55 8.53 -28.36
C GLY A 397 -2.00 8.41 -28.86
N PRO A 398 -2.21 8.06 -30.12
CA PRO A 398 -3.52 8.05 -30.76
C PRO A 398 -4.51 7.02 -30.18
N GLN A 399 -4.01 6.04 -29.41
CA GLN A 399 -4.84 5.02 -28.75
C GLN A 399 -5.52 5.55 -27.48
N VAL A 400 -5.09 6.68 -26.93
CA VAL A 400 -5.67 7.28 -25.73
C VAL A 400 -6.72 8.28 -26.10
N LYS A 401 -7.93 8.13 -25.56
CA LYS A 401 -9.01 9.08 -25.75
C LYS A 401 -8.78 10.32 -24.87
N VAL A 402 -8.55 11.49 -25.48
CA VAL A 402 -8.50 12.77 -24.76
C VAL A 402 -9.88 13.44 -24.84
N ILE A 403 -10.43 13.81 -23.68
CA ILE A 403 -11.72 14.49 -23.53
C ILE A 403 -11.46 15.83 -22.85
N GLU A 404 -11.57 16.91 -23.62
CA GLU A 404 -11.43 18.27 -23.13
C GLU A 404 -12.79 18.85 -22.76
N LEU A 405 -12.92 19.38 -21.56
CA LEU A 405 -14.17 19.88 -21.03
C LEU A 405 -13.99 21.35 -20.59
N ASP A 406 -14.81 22.24 -21.15
CA ASP A 406 -14.87 23.64 -20.73
C ASP A 406 -15.59 23.75 -19.37
N LEU A 407 -15.06 23.02 -18.39
CA LEU A 407 -15.56 22.86 -17.03
C LEU A 407 -14.40 22.96 -16.05
N HIS A 408 -14.71 23.33 -14.81
CA HIS A 408 -13.81 23.17 -13.69
C HIS A 408 -13.84 21.72 -13.17
N ILE A 409 -12.73 21.21 -12.61
CA ILE A 409 -12.64 19.82 -12.14
C ILE A 409 -13.75 19.46 -11.13
N ASN A 410 -14.16 20.40 -10.29
CA ASN A 410 -15.20 20.17 -9.27
C ASN A 410 -16.63 20.48 -9.76
N ASP A 411 -16.83 20.76 -11.05
CA ASP A 411 -18.17 20.89 -11.58
C ASP A 411 -18.88 19.52 -11.60
N PRO A 412 -20.15 19.44 -11.17
CA PRO A 412 -20.87 18.15 -11.13
C PRO A 412 -20.91 17.43 -12.48
N GLU A 413 -20.95 18.20 -13.55
CA GLU A 413 -20.96 17.67 -14.93
C GLU A 413 -19.62 17.01 -15.28
N PHE A 414 -18.48 17.56 -14.84
CA PHE A 414 -17.16 16.93 -15.00
C PHE A 414 -17.13 15.56 -14.31
N ALA A 415 -17.59 15.50 -13.07
CA ALA A 415 -17.67 14.26 -12.29
C ALA A 415 -18.57 13.21 -12.97
N ARG A 416 -19.71 13.64 -13.55
CA ARG A 416 -20.64 12.78 -14.29
C ARG A 416 -19.95 12.16 -15.49
N ILE A 417 -19.31 12.98 -16.33
CA ILE A 417 -18.61 12.52 -17.54
C ILE A 417 -17.47 11.56 -17.19
N ALA A 418 -16.72 11.84 -16.11
CA ALA A 418 -15.65 10.97 -15.66
C ALA A 418 -16.17 9.58 -15.25
N ALA A 419 -17.24 9.52 -14.46
CA ALA A 419 -17.85 8.27 -14.04
C ALA A 419 -18.43 7.49 -15.23
N GLU A 420 -19.17 8.14 -16.11
CA GLU A 420 -19.78 7.51 -17.31
C GLU A 420 -18.70 6.97 -18.26
N THR A 421 -17.61 7.73 -18.46
CA THR A 421 -16.50 7.30 -19.29
C THR A 421 -15.86 6.01 -18.74
N LEU A 422 -15.60 5.94 -17.44
CA LEU A 422 -15.06 4.73 -16.81
C LEU A 422 -16.04 3.56 -16.91
N LEU A 423 -17.31 3.77 -16.56
CA LEU A 423 -18.34 2.73 -16.59
C LEU A 423 -18.55 2.15 -18.00
N ALA A 424 -18.41 2.96 -19.03
CA ALA A 424 -18.49 2.49 -20.41
C ALA A 424 -17.31 1.56 -20.78
N MET A 425 -16.11 1.83 -20.26
CA MET A 425 -14.91 1.03 -20.51
C MET A 425 -14.89 -0.29 -19.69
N VAL A 426 -15.39 -0.26 -18.46
CA VAL A 426 -15.40 -1.46 -17.58
C VAL A 426 -16.47 -2.48 -18.04
N ARG A 427 -17.52 -2.02 -18.74
CA ARG A 427 -18.61 -2.88 -19.25
C ARG A 427 -18.37 -3.43 -20.65
N ALA A 428 -17.36 -2.91 -21.37
CA ALA A 428 -17.02 -3.32 -22.73
C ALA A 428 -16.18 -4.60 -22.73
#